data_8f22243e1cbc87834e971dfe3c60f0d8
#
_entry.id   8f22243e1cbc87834e971dfe3c60f0d8
#
_cell.length_a   1.000
_cell.length_b   1.000
_cell.length_c   1.000
_cell.angle_alpha   90.00
_cell.angle_beta   90.00
_cell.angle_gamma   90.00
#
_symmetry.space_group_name_H-M   'P 1'
#
loop_
_entity.id
_entity.type
_entity.pdbx_description
1 polymer ?
#
loop_
_entity_poly.entity_id
_entity_poly.type
_entity_poly.pdbx_seq_one_letter_code
_entity_poly.pdbx_strand_id
1 'polypeptide(L)'
;MSKVQALSLDSKLILLIEDNIDDERLTLRALRRNNIMNEVVVACDGQEAIDYLFGSGSFTGRDMSVMPAVIILDLKLPRLSGLEVLKRIRANEQTRRIPVVVLTASEDVTQVEASYALGANSYIRKPTDPADFSEMILQVAMYWLLLNRTTPERILT
;
A
#
# COMPACT_ATOMS: atom_id res chain seq x y z
N MET A 1 -25.84 7.52 2.75
CA MET A 1 -24.95 6.36 2.54
C MET A 1 -25.54 5.15 3.23
N SER A 2 -25.70 4.06 2.55
CA SER A 2 -26.23 2.83 3.16
C SER A 2 -25.18 2.23 4.12
N LYS A 3 -25.65 1.51 5.16
CA LYS A 3 -24.77 0.79 6.10
C LYS A 3 -23.81 -0.18 5.38
N VAL A 4 -24.23 -0.75 4.27
CA VAL A 4 -23.43 -1.69 3.48
C VAL A 4 -22.21 -1.00 2.88
N GLN A 5 -22.34 0.23 2.39
CA GLN A 5 -21.21 1.00 1.85
C GLN A 5 -20.20 1.40 2.94
N ALA A 6 -20.70 1.81 4.11
CA ALA A 6 -19.83 2.14 5.25
C ALA A 6 -19.02 0.92 5.72
N LEU A 7 -19.66 -0.25 5.84
CA LEU A 7 -18.99 -1.50 6.24
C LEU A 7 -17.96 -1.96 5.20
N SER A 8 -18.28 -1.81 3.90
CA SER A 8 -17.36 -2.16 2.82
C SER A 8 -16.09 -1.29 2.83
N LEU A 9 -16.23 -0.02 3.20
CA LEU A 9 -15.10 0.91 3.30
C LEU A 9 -14.21 0.58 4.49
N ASP A 10 -14.81 0.37 5.66
CA ASP A 10 -14.08 0.11 6.90
C ASP A 10 -13.32 -1.22 6.88
N SER A 11 -13.73 -2.17 6.04
CA SER A 11 -13.07 -3.47 5.93
C SER A 11 -11.85 -3.47 5.02
N LYS A 12 -11.59 -2.38 4.27
CA LYS A 12 -10.44 -2.29 3.35
C LYS A 12 -9.18 -1.93 4.10
N LEU A 13 -8.21 -2.86 4.07
CA LEU A 13 -6.93 -2.72 4.74
C LEU A 13 -5.92 -2.00 3.84
N ILE A 14 -5.14 -1.10 4.43
CA ILE A 14 -4.00 -0.45 3.77
C ILE A 14 -2.72 -1.06 4.32
N LEU A 15 -1.85 -1.53 3.45
CA LEU A 15 -0.48 -1.90 3.84
C LEU A 15 0.45 -0.75 3.45
N LEU A 16 1.05 -0.12 4.45
CA LEU A 16 2.03 0.95 4.27
C LEU A 16 3.43 0.39 4.52
N ILE A 17 4.26 0.41 3.49
CA ILE A 17 5.64 -0.06 3.56
C ILE A 17 6.56 1.15 3.52
N GLU A 18 7.04 1.57 4.70
CA GLU A 18 7.75 2.81 4.92
C GLU A 18 8.72 2.68 6.10
N ASP A 19 9.99 2.98 5.88
CA ASP A 19 11.01 2.95 6.95
C ASP A 19 11.22 4.30 7.63
N ASN A 20 10.76 5.40 7.01
CA ASN A 20 10.88 6.74 7.58
C ASN A 20 9.72 7.00 8.55
N ILE A 21 10.06 7.14 9.84
CA ILE A 21 9.06 7.32 10.90
C ILE A 21 8.26 8.61 10.74
N ASP A 22 8.87 9.68 10.22
CA ASP A 22 8.19 10.95 10.03
C ASP A 22 7.15 10.85 8.91
N ASP A 23 7.49 10.20 7.81
CA ASP A 23 6.57 9.96 6.70
C ASP A 23 5.43 9.01 7.10
N GLU A 24 5.73 7.99 7.90
CA GLU A 24 4.71 7.13 8.49
C GLU A 24 3.71 7.93 9.31
N ARG A 25 4.21 8.78 10.21
CA ARG A 25 3.35 9.63 11.06
C ARG A 25 2.52 10.61 10.27
N LEU A 26 3.12 11.24 9.25
CA LEU A 26 2.39 12.14 8.36
C LEU A 26 1.27 11.42 7.62
N THR A 27 1.53 10.22 7.13
CA THR A 27 0.54 9.40 6.43
C THR A 27 -0.63 9.05 7.35
N LEU A 28 -0.34 8.51 8.53
CA LEU A 28 -1.37 8.12 9.49
C LEU A 28 -2.20 9.32 9.95
N ARG A 29 -1.55 10.46 10.18
CA ARG A 29 -2.24 11.70 10.58
C ARG A 29 -3.15 12.21 9.47
N ALA A 30 -2.69 12.19 8.23
CA ALA A 30 -3.49 12.63 7.08
C ALA A 30 -4.77 11.79 6.93
N LEU A 31 -4.65 10.47 7.08
CA LEU A 31 -5.80 9.58 7.02
C LEU A 31 -6.81 9.89 8.13
N ARG A 32 -6.36 10.03 9.36
CA ARG A 32 -7.23 10.33 10.50
C ARG A 32 -7.92 11.68 10.41
N ARG A 33 -7.20 12.71 9.96
CA ARG A 33 -7.78 14.06 9.77
C ARG A 33 -8.92 14.07 8.77
N ASN A 34 -8.90 13.18 7.81
CA ASN A 34 -9.92 13.07 6.77
C ASN A 34 -10.95 11.97 7.07
N ASN A 35 -11.01 11.52 8.33
CA ASN A 35 -11.96 10.49 8.79
C ASN A 35 -11.83 9.16 8.05
N ILE A 36 -10.65 8.85 7.54
CA ILE A 36 -10.36 7.55 6.95
C ILE A 36 -9.87 6.64 8.06
N MET A 37 -10.81 5.83 8.58
CA MET A 37 -10.59 4.97 9.75
C MET A 37 -10.25 3.54 9.38
N ASN A 38 -9.88 3.30 8.14
CA ASN A 38 -9.43 2.00 7.66
C ASN A 38 -8.21 1.52 8.46
N GLU A 39 -8.14 0.23 8.70
CA GLU A 39 -6.95 -0.36 9.32
C GLU A 39 -5.73 -0.15 8.44
N VAL A 40 -4.65 0.31 9.05
CA VAL A 40 -3.34 0.46 8.39
C VAL A 40 -2.36 -0.45 9.09
N VAL A 41 -1.79 -1.37 8.35
CA VAL A 41 -0.66 -2.17 8.80
C VAL A 41 0.61 -1.52 8.25
N VAL A 42 1.57 -1.26 9.13
CA VAL A 42 2.85 -0.64 8.76
C VAL A 42 3.94 -1.70 8.77
N ALA A 43 4.63 -1.84 7.65
CA ALA A 43 5.87 -2.62 7.55
C ALA A 43 7.05 -1.65 7.43
N CYS A 44 8.03 -1.78 8.32
CA CYS A 44 9.15 -0.83 8.41
C CYS A 44 10.31 -1.17 7.47
N ASP A 45 10.28 -2.33 6.83
CA ASP A 45 11.25 -2.75 5.84
C ASP A 45 10.65 -3.75 4.85
N GLY A 46 11.41 -4.06 3.80
CA GLY A 46 10.91 -4.95 2.74
C GLY A 46 10.67 -6.37 3.21
N GLN A 47 11.49 -6.88 4.12
CA GLN A 47 11.32 -8.24 4.64
C GLN A 47 10.05 -8.35 5.51
N GLU A 48 9.80 -7.36 6.35
CA GLU A 48 8.57 -7.32 7.16
C GLU A 48 7.33 -7.27 6.28
N ALA A 49 7.37 -6.52 5.17
CA ALA A 49 6.29 -6.48 4.20
C ALA A 49 6.01 -7.86 3.59
N ILE A 50 7.04 -8.56 3.18
CA ILE A 50 6.94 -9.92 2.62
C ILE A 50 6.42 -10.88 3.69
N ASP A 51 6.92 -10.80 4.91
CA ASP A 51 6.46 -11.63 6.01
C ASP A 51 4.96 -11.43 6.28
N TYR A 52 4.50 -10.17 6.27
CA TYR A 52 3.08 -9.87 6.42
C TYR A 52 2.25 -10.45 5.28
N LEU A 53 2.64 -10.21 4.04
CA LEU A 53 1.87 -10.63 2.87
C LEU A 53 1.76 -12.14 2.75
N PHE A 54 2.76 -12.88 3.16
CA PHE A 54 2.80 -14.33 3.03
C PHE A 54 2.61 -15.11 4.34
N GLY A 55 2.34 -14.39 5.44
CA GLY A 55 2.08 -15.02 6.73
C GLY A 55 3.28 -15.76 7.29
N SER A 56 4.46 -15.18 7.15
CA SER A 56 5.72 -15.74 7.64
C SER A 56 6.35 -14.86 8.73
N GLY A 57 7.47 -15.26 9.29
CA GLY A 57 8.18 -14.49 10.32
C GLY A 57 7.28 -14.18 11.51
N SER A 58 7.26 -12.93 11.91
CA SER A 58 6.43 -12.45 13.03
C SER A 58 4.93 -12.45 12.73
N PHE A 59 4.53 -12.66 11.49
CA PHE A 59 3.12 -12.74 11.07
C PHE A 59 2.65 -14.17 10.82
N THR A 60 3.42 -15.16 11.24
CA THR A 60 3.02 -16.56 11.17
C THR A 60 1.70 -16.76 11.93
N GLY A 61 0.72 -17.38 11.26
CA GLY A 61 -0.60 -17.63 11.83
C GLY A 61 -1.61 -16.50 11.66
N ARG A 62 -1.25 -15.40 10.99
CA ARG A 62 -2.26 -14.38 10.68
C ARG A 62 -3.32 -14.91 9.72
N ASP A 63 -4.49 -14.30 9.75
CA ASP A 63 -5.58 -14.65 8.83
C ASP A 63 -5.22 -14.22 7.39
N MET A 64 -4.88 -15.20 6.56
CA MET A 64 -4.47 -15.00 5.17
C MET A 64 -5.64 -14.69 4.22
N SER A 65 -6.88 -14.79 4.68
CA SER A 65 -8.03 -14.36 3.90
C SER A 65 -8.14 -12.83 3.87
N VAL A 66 -7.50 -12.14 4.81
CA VAL A 66 -7.47 -10.67 4.89
C VAL A 66 -6.23 -10.17 4.15
N MET A 67 -6.44 -9.59 2.96
CA MET A 67 -5.37 -9.04 2.14
C MET A 67 -5.57 -7.53 1.97
N PRO A 68 -4.48 -6.77 1.77
CA PRO A 68 -4.60 -5.34 1.56
C PRO A 68 -5.44 -4.99 0.33
N ALA A 69 -6.26 -3.94 0.45
CA ALA A 69 -6.95 -3.35 -0.69
C ALA A 69 -6.00 -2.49 -1.54
N VAL A 70 -4.98 -1.94 -0.92
CA VAL A 70 -3.93 -1.17 -1.57
C VAL A 70 -2.64 -1.27 -0.77
N ILE A 71 -1.52 -1.29 -1.47
CA ILE A 71 -0.18 -1.23 -0.89
C ILE A 71 0.45 0.11 -1.26
N ILE A 72 0.87 0.87 -0.27
CA ILE A 72 1.66 2.09 -0.46
C ILE A 72 3.10 1.73 -0.17
N LEU A 73 3.96 1.83 -1.17
CA LEU A 73 5.31 1.27 -1.16
C LEU A 73 6.37 2.34 -1.37
N ASP A 74 7.27 2.53 -0.42
CA ASP A 74 8.51 3.25 -0.65
C ASP A 74 9.53 2.34 -1.34
N LEU A 75 10.34 2.89 -2.24
CA LEU A 75 11.39 2.13 -2.93
C LEU A 75 12.66 2.00 -2.11
N LYS A 76 13.01 3.02 -1.31
CA LYS A 76 14.23 3.01 -0.49
C LYS A 76 13.95 2.36 0.86
N LEU A 77 14.06 1.05 0.90
CA LEU A 77 13.83 0.27 2.11
C LEU A 77 15.10 -0.46 2.52
N PRO A 78 15.35 -0.61 3.85
CA PRO A 78 16.43 -1.47 4.31
C PRO A 78 16.07 -2.96 4.12
N ARG A 79 17.08 -3.80 4.15
CA ARG A 79 17.04 -5.27 4.05
C ARG A 79 16.60 -5.76 2.67
N LEU A 80 15.43 -5.37 2.19
CA LEU A 80 14.90 -5.77 0.89
C LEU A 80 14.35 -4.53 0.21
N SER A 81 14.84 -4.19 -0.99
CA SER A 81 14.42 -2.98 -1.70
C SER A 81 12.94 -3.01 -2.09
N GLY A 82 12.35 -1.84 -2.27
CA GLY A 82 10.96 -1.74 -2.71
C GLY A 82 10.72 -2.38 -4.08
N LEU A 83 11.66 -2.27 -5.01
CA LEU A 83 11.53 -2.94 -6.31
C LEU A 83 11.50 -4.45 -6.19
N GLU A 84 12.31 -5.02 -5.29
CA GLU A 84 12.28 -6.47 -5.04
C GLU A 84 10.97 -6.89 -4.35
N VAL A 85 10.46 -6.09 -3.43
CA VAL A 85 9.14 -6.33 -2.83
C VAL A 85 8.06 -6.36 -3.91
N LEU A 86 8.05 -5.37 -4.79
CA LEU A 86 7.09 -5.28 -5.91
C LEU A 86 7.17 -6.51 -6.81
N LYS A 87 8.37 -6.93 -7.14
CA LYS A 87 8.60 -8.12 -7.96
C LYS A 87 7.97 -9.37 -7.32
N ARG A 88 8.17 -9.55 -6.02
CA ARG A 88 7.61 -10.69 -5.30
C ARG A 88 6.09 -10.63 -5.19
N ILE A 89 5.52 -9.43 -5.00
CA ILE A 89 4.07 -9.23 -4.99
C ILE A 89 3.47 -9.70 -6.32
N ARG A 90 4.06 -9.33 -7.44
CA ARG A 90 3.55 -9.68 -8.78
C ARG A 90 3.80 -11.12 -9.18
N ALA A 91 4.78 -11.78 -8.59
CA ALA A 91 5.12 -13.17 -8.89
C ALA A 91 4.21 -14.20 -8.21
N ASN A 92 3.42 -13.79 -7.21
CA ASN A 92 2.60 -14.70 -6.42
C ASN A 92 1.11 -14.52 -6.74
N GLU A 93 0.38 -15.59 -6.96
CA GLU A 93 -1.04 -15.56 -7.31
C GLU A 93 -1.92 -14.88 -6.27
N GLN A 94 -1.56 -14.98 -4.98
CA GLN A 94 -2.35 -14.39 -3.89
C GLN A 94 -2.23 -12.88 -3.84
N THR A 95 -1.15 -12.31 -4.35
CA THR A 95 -0.83 -10.87 -4.21
C THR A 95 -0.76 -10.11 -5.53
N ARG A 96 -0.64 -10.80 -6.66
CA ARG A 96 -0.34 -10.18 -7.96
C ARG A 96 -1.36 -9.15 -8.44
N ARG A 97 -2.57 -9.14 -7.89
CA ARG A 97 -3.64 -8.22 -8.30
C ARG A 97 -3.85 -7.08 -7.32
N ILE A 98 -3.14 -7.09 -6.21
CA ILE A 98 -3.27 -5.99 -5.23
C ILE A 98 -2.71 -4.72 -5.85
N PRO A 99 -3.47 -3.61 -5.85
CA PRO A 99 -2.95 -2.32 -6.30
C PRO A 99 -1.72 -1.91 -5.49
N VAL A 100 -0.66 -1.51 -6.18
CA VAL A 100 0.56 -1.00 -5.56
C VAL A 100 0.80 0.42 -6.04
N VAL A 101 0.82 1.36 -5.11
CA VAL A 101 1.17 2.76 -5.33
C VAL A 101 2.57 2.98 -4.79
N VAL A 102 3.50 3.28 -5.67
CA VAL A 102 4.86 3.64 -5.25
C VAL A 102 4.86 5.09 -4.80
N LEU A 103 5.38 5.33 -3.60
CA LEU A 103 5.46 6.65 -2.99
C LEU A 103 6.89 6.85 -2.49
N THR A 104 7.67 7.66 -3.19
CA THR A 104 9.11 7.79 -2.92
C THR A 104 9.60 9.22 -3.16
N ALA A 105 10.70 9.59 -2.52
CA ALA A 105 11.33 10.89 -2.74
C ALA A 105 12.06 11.00 -4.08
N SER A 106 12.32 9.88 -4.76
CA SER A 106 13.10 9.86 -5.99
C SER A 106 12.29 10.29 -7.21
N GLU A 107 12.92 11.12 -8.06
CA GLU A 107 12.43 11.47 -9.40
C GLU A 107 13.19 10.75 -10.52
N ASP A 108 14.06 9.83 -10.17
CA ASP A 108 14.89 9.13 -11.14
C ASP A 108 14.02 8.37 -12.15
N VAL A 109 14.15 8.75 -13.43
CA VAL A 109 13.36 8.16 -14.53
C VAL A 109 13.58 6.65 -14.61
N THR A 110 14.80 6.17 -14.33
CA THR A 110 15.06 4.73 -14.35
C THR A 110 14.26 3.98 -13.29
N GLN A 111 14.06 4.58 -12.11
CA GLN A 111 13.23 3.99 -11.07
C GLN A 111 11.75 4.02 -11.42
N VAL A 112 11.28 5.10 -12.06
CA VAL A 112 9.91 5.18 -12.56
C VAL A 112 9.64 4.06 -13.56
N GLU A 113 10.52 3.93 -14.56
CA GLU A 113 10.42 2.90 -15.60
C GLU A 113 10.47 1.49 -15.00
N ALA A 114 11.42 1.23 -14.10
CA ALA A 114 11.55 -0.07 -13.43
C ALA A 114 10.30 -0.42 -12.61
N SER A 115 9.72 0.56 -11.91
CA SER A 115 8.51 0.35 -11.12
C SER A 115 7.33 -0.07 -12.00
N TYR A 116 7.09 0.62 -13.10
CA TYR A 116 6.01 0.25 -14.01
C TYR A 116 6.29 -1.07 -14.71
N ALA A 117 7.52 -1.33 -15.11
CA ALA A 117 7.90 -2.60 -15.72
C ALA A 117 7.66 -3.80 -14.78
N LEU A 118 7.84 -3.59 -13.47
CA LEU A 118 7.58 -4.61 -12.46
C LEU A 118 6.11 -4.68 -12.00
N GLY A 119 5.25 -3.82 -12.54
CA GLY A 119 3.81 -3.90 -12.31
C GLY A 119 3.25 -2.94 -11.27
N ALA A 120 3.92 -1.82 -11.00
CA ALA A 120 3.32 -0.75 -10.19
C ALA A 120 2.10 -0.18 -10.91
N ASN A 121 1.05 0.13 -10.15
CA ASN A 121 -0.14 0.77 -10.67
C ASN A 121 0.03 2.29 -10.76
N SER A 122 0.84 2.86 -9.88
CA SER A 122 1.04 4.29 -9.78
C SER A 122 2.40 4.59 -9.18
N TYR A 123 3.01 5.70 -9.59
CA TYR A 123 4.27 6.21 -9.06
C TYR A 123 4.07 7.67 -8.68
N ILE A 124 4.29 7.99 -7.41
CA ILE A 124 4.09 9.34 -6.88
C ILE A 124 5.37 9.77 -6.18
N ARG A 125 5.87 10.95 -6.54
CA ARG A 125 6.94 11.58 -5.81
C ARG A 125 6.41 12.17 -4.51
N LYS A 126 7.07 11.89 -3.38
CA LYS A 126 6.72 12.47 -2.09
C LYS A 126 6.85 13.99 -2.12
N PRO A 127 5.79 14.75 -1.85
CA PRO A 127 5.92 16.19 -1.65
C PRO A 127 6.81 16.48 -0.44
N THR A 128 7.58 17.57 -0.49
CA THR A 128 8.42 18.01 0.63
C THR A 128 7.64 18.82 1.65
N ASP A 129 6.61 19.54 1.21
CA ASP A 129 5.73 20.32 2.07
C ASP A 129 4.74 19.39 2.79
N PRO A 130 4.62 19.46 4.14
CA PRO A 130 3.71 18.59 4.89
C PRO A 130 2.24 18.73 4.49
N ALA A 131 1.78 19.94 4.15
CA ALA A 131 0.40 20.15 3.72
C ALA A 131 0.12 19.48 2.37
N ASP A 132 1.05 19.58 1.42
CA ASP A 132 0.95 18.92 0.11
C ASP A 132 1.03 17.40 0.27
N PHE A 133 1.86 16.91 1.18
CA PHE A 133 1.94 15.48 1.49
C PHE A 133 0.60 14.97 2.02
N SER A 134 0.00 15.69 2.96
CA SER A 134 -1.31 15.32 3.53
C SER A 134 -2.41 15.28 2.46
N GLU A 135 -2.45 16.30 1.60
CA GLU A 135 -3.42 16.36 0.49
C GLU A 135 -3.24 15.20 -0.50
N MET A 136 -2.00 14.87 -0.82
CA MET A 136 -1.69 13.75 -1.70
C MET A 136 -2.16 12.43 -1.10
N ILE A 137 -1.92 12.20 0.20
CA ILE A 137 -2.38 10.98 0.88
C ILE A 137 -3.91 10.88 0.83
N LEU A 138 -4.62 11.99 1.02
CA LEU A 138 -6.08 12.00 0.92
C LEU A 138 -6.53 11.56 -0.48
N GLN A 139 -5.93 12.10 -1.53
CA GLN A 139 -6.27 11.76 -2.91
C GLN A 139 -5.98 10.28 -3.22
N VAL A 140 -4.85 9.75 -2.77
CA VAL A 140 -4.49 8.33 -2.92
C VAL A 140 -5.52 7.45 -2.23
N ALA A 141 -5.86 7.76 -0.99
CA ALA A 141 -6.83 6.97 -0.23
C ALA A 141 -8.22 7.00 -0.87
N MET A 142 -8.69 8.16 -1.28
CA MET A 142 -10.00 8.29 -1.93
C MET A 142 -10.07 7.51 -3.24
N TYR A 143 -9.03 7.60 -4.05
CA TYR A 143 -9.02 6.88 -5.32
C TYR A 143 -8.99 5.37 -5.10
N TRP A 144 -8.02 4.86 -4.33
CA TRP A 144 -7.78 3.42 -4.22
C TRP A 144 -8.75 2.69 -3.30
N LEU A 145 -9.34 3.39 -2.31
CA LEU A 145 -10.31 2.80 -1.41
C LEU A 145 -11.75 2.96 -1.88
N LEU A 146 -12.06 4.06 -2.58
CA LEU A 146 -13.44 4.42 -2.95
C LEU A 146 -13.72 4.28 -4.44
N LEU A 147 -12.84 4.84 -5.29
CA LEU A 147 -13.14 4.99 -6.71
C LEU A 147 -12.63 3.83 -7.54
N ASN A 148 -11.45 3.29 -7.20
CA ASN A 148 -10.87 2.22 -7.98
C ASN A 148 -11.69 0.93 -7.84
N ARG A 149 -11.83 0.22 -8.96
CA ARG A 149 -12.44 -1.12 -9.01
C ARG A 149 -11.37 -2.14 -9.31
N THR A 150 -11.24 -3.13 -8.43
CA THR A 150 -10.37 -4.29 -8.67
C THR A 150 -11.14 -5.42 -9.33
N THR A 151 -10.40 -6.36 -9.94
CA THR A 151 -11.02 -7.58 -10.44
C THR A 151 -11.66 -8.33 -9.28
N PRO A 152 -12.94 -8.72 -9.37
CA PRO A 152 -13.59 -9.49 -8.32
C PRO A 152 -12.83 -10.79 -8.06
N GLU A 153 -12.77 -11.20 -6.79
CA GLU A 153 -12.27 -12.52 -6.46
C GLU A 153 -13.13 -13.56 -7.16
N ARG A 154 -12.49 -14.47 -7.90
CA ARG A 154 -13.19 -15.62 -8.41
C ARG A 154 -13.49 -16.54 -7.24
N ILE A 155 -14.75 -16.64 -6.87
CA ILE A 155 -15.20 -17.70 -5.99
C ILE A 155 -15.04 -18.99 -6.79
N LEU A 156 -14.03 -19.77 -6.45
CA LEU A 156 -13.87 -21.11 -6.97
C LEU A 156 -14.97 -21.96 -6.30
N THR A 157 -16.03 -22.15 -7.01
CA THR A 157 -17.04 -23.13 -6.66
C THR A 157 -16.59 -24.50 -7.08
#